data_8f453a23e5acac34accd4c05984d7b12
#
_entry.id   8f453a23e5acac34accd4c05984d7b12
#
_cell.length_a   1.000
_cell.length_b   1.000
_cell.length_c   1.000
_cell.angle_alpha   90.00
_cell.angle_beta   90.00
_cell.angle_gamma   90.00
#
_symmetry.space_group_name_H-M   'P 1'
#
loop_
_entity.id
_entity.type
_entity.pdbx_description
1 polymer ?
#
loop_
_entity_poly.entity_id
_entity_poly.type
_entity_poly.pdbx_seq_one_letter_code
_entity_poly.pdbx_strand_id
1 'polypeptide(L)'
;LHMKLHSFPTRRSSDLVFCLPPSIQPDIHPENIPLDILYEDRDVIIINKPKGMVVHPAAGHYSGTLVNALMYHCGEDLSGINGIMRPGIVHRIDMNTTGSIIVCKNDKAHNCIAEQLKEHSITRKYHAICYGVIKDDEGTINKPIGRHPTDRKKMAVNEKNGKEAITHYKVLKRFQNYTYIECQLETGRTHQI
;
A
#
# COMPACT_ATOMS: atom_id res chain seq x y z
N LEU A 1 -12.54 16.20 -10.57
CA LEU A 1 -14.01 16.16 -10.61
C LEU A 1 -14.53 17.56 -10.24
N HIS A 2 -14.91 18.38 -11.22
CA HIS A 2 -15.60 19.64 -10.95
C HIS A 2 -17.07 19.34 -10.74
N MET A 3 -17.54 19.40 -9.50
CA MET A 3 -18.95 19.45 -9.20
C MET A 3 -19.45 20.89 -9.44
N LYS A 4 -20.25 21.10 -10.48
CA LYS A 4 -21.06 22.31 -10.59
C LYS A 4 -22.32 22.12 -9.75
N LEU A 5 -22.36 22.77 -8.59
CA LEU A 5 -23.59 22.92 -7.80
C LEU A 5 -24.44 24.02 -8.46
N HIS A 6 -25.52 23.64 -9.08
CA HIS A 6 -26.57 24.59 -9.47
C HIS A 6 -27.54 24.71 -8.30
N SER A 7 -27.50 25.81 -7.56
CA SER A 7 -28.51 26.11 -6.55
C SER A 7 -29.76 26.67 -7.24
N PHE A 8 -30.87 25.95 -7.12
CA PHE A 8 -32.19 26.45 -7.50
C PHE A 8 -32.81 27.25 -6.33
N PRO A 9 -33.65 28.29 -6.61
CA PRO A 9 -34.14 29.20 -5.57
C PRO A 9 -35.25 28.65 -4.67
N THR A 10 -35.60 27.38 -4.73
CA THR A 10 -36.66 26.79 -3.91
C THR A 10 -36.08 25.85 -2.86
N ARG A 11 -36.38 26.12 -1.58
CA ARG A 11 -35.90 25.43 -0.37
C ARG A 11 -36.46 24.00 -0.19
N ARG A 12 -36.53 23.16 -1.19
CA ARG A 12 -36.93 21.76 -1.00
C ARG A 12 -35.73 20.85 -1.32
N SER A 13 -35.35 20.06 -0.35
CA SER A 13 -34.29 19.05 -0.45
C SER A 13 -34.59 17.90 -1.44
N SER A 14 -35.80 17.92 -2.07
CA SER A 14 -36.25 16.91 -3.00
C SER A 14 -35.84 17.15 -4.45
N ASP A 15 -35.22 18.31 -4.77
CA ASP A 15 -34.93 18.71 -6.17
C ASP A 15 -33.44 18.53 -6.55
N LEU A 16 -32.66 17.84 -5.73
CA LEU A 16 -31.28 17.50 -6.03
C LEU A 16 -31.20 16.20 -6.85
N VAL A 17 -30.96 16.33 -8.14
CA VAL A 17 -30.66 15.19 -9.03
C VAL A 17 -29.16 15.00 -9.08
N PHE A 18 -28.67 13.90 -8.52
CA PHE A 18 -27.29 13.46 -8.67
C PHE A 18 -27.16 12.59 -9.92
N CYS A 19 -26.56 13.12 -10.97
CA CYS A 19 -26.11 12.30 -12.09
C CYS A 19 -24.68 11.82 -11.81
N LEU A 20 -24.52 10.58 -11.45
CA LEU A 20 -23.20 9.94 -11.40
C LEU A 20 -22.82 9.55 -12.83
N PRO A 21 -21.68 10.04 -13.35
CA PRO A 21 -21.16 9.51 -14.61
C PRO A 21 -20.91 8.01 -14.46
N PRO A 22 -21.06 7.22 -15.53
CA PRO A 22 -20.72 5.80 -15.49
C PRO A 22 -19.28 5.65 -15.01
N SER A 23 -19.04 4.67 -14.12
CA SER A 23 -17.69 4.36 -13.63
C SER A 23 -16.87 3.86 -14.82
N ILE A 24 -15.91 4.65 -15.27
CA ILE A 24 -14.91 4.20 -16.24
C ILE A 24 -14.00 3.26 -15.45
N GLN A 25 -14.09 1.96 -15.72
CA GLN A 25 -13.07 1.02 -15.23
C GLN A 25 -11.76 1.38 -15.93
N PRO A 26 -10.68 1.66 -15.20
CA PRO A 26 -9.40 1.90 -15.83
C PRO A 26 -8.97 0.61 -16.53
N ASP A 27 -8.64 0.75 -17.81
CA ASP A 27 -8.09 -0.33 -18.60
C ASP A 27 -6.61 -0.47 -18.22
N ILE A 28 -6.26 -1.61 -17.63
CA ILE A 28 -4.90 -1.89 -17.17
C ILE A 28 -4.25 -2.81 -18.18
N HIS A 29 -3.19 -2.31 -18.81
CA HIS A 29 -2.47 -3.08 -19.82
C HIS A 29 -1.18 -3.70 -19.27
N PRO A 30 -0.81 -4.91 -19.72
CA PRO A 30 0.52 -5.47 -19.49
C PRO A 30 1.60 -4.56 -20.05
N GLU A 31 2.67 -4.33 -19.28
CA GLU A 31 3.81 -3.52 -19.71
C GLU A 31 5.12 -4.29 -19.51
N ASN A 32 6.00 -4.28 -20.51
CA ASN A 32 7.32 -4.90 -20.42
C ASN A 32 8.26 -4.05 -19.56
N ILE A 33 8.08 -4.15 -18.24
CA ILE A 33 8.92 -3.50 -17.24
C ILE A 33 9.78 -4.55 -16.58
N PRO A 34 11.11 -4.40 -16.54
CA PRO A 34 12.00 -5.35 -15.89
C PRO A 34 11.65 -5.53 -14.40
N LEU A 35 11.58 -6.79 -13.95
CA LEU A 35 11.35 -7.17 -12.57
C LEU A 35 12.62 -7.76 -11.97
N ASP A 36 13.00 -7.29 -10.78
CA ASP A 36 14.06 -7.91 -9.96
C ASP A 36 13.43 -9.04 -9.14
N ILE A 37 13.43 -10.25 -9.71
CA ILE A 37 12.78 -11.43 -9.14
C ILE A 37 13.76 -12.11 -8.18
N LEU A 38 13.37 -12.18 -6.90
CA LEU A 38 14.12 -12.83 -5.84
C LEU A 38 13.83 -14.34 -5.76
N TYR A 39 12.59 -14.71 -6.07
CA TYR A 39 12.10 -16.09 -6.07
C TYR A 39 10.85 -16.20 -6.94
N GLU A 40 10.71 -17.32 -7.64
CA GLU A 40 9.49 -17.64 -8.38
C GLU A 40 9.27 -19.15 -8.43
N ASP A 41 8.03 -19.57 -8.20
CA ASP A 41 7.56 -20.92 -8.44
C ASP A 41 6.16 -20.89 -9.12
N ARG A 42 5.43 -22.03 -9.09
CA ARG A 42 4.08 -22.11 -9.66
C ARG A 42 3.01 -21.37 -8.84
N ASP A 43 3.28 -21.08 -7.56
CA ASP A 43 2.29 -20.56 -6.62
C ASP A 43 2.53 -19.08 -6.30
N VAL A 44 3.79 -18.63 -6.21
CA VAL A 44 4.16 -17.27 -5.84
C VAL A 44 5.34 -16.73 -6.64
N ILE A 45 5.42 -15.41 -6.72
CA ILE A 45 6.60 -14.67 -7.16
C ILE A 45 6.96 -13.62 -6.10
N ILE A 46 8.24 -13.53 -5.74
CA ILE A 46 8.77 -12.55 -4.80
C ILE A 46 9.67 -11.58 -5.56
N ILE A 47 9.35 -10.31 -5.46
CA ILE A 47 10.00 -9.25 -6.24
C ILE A 47 10.64 -8.23 -5.29
N ASN A 48 11.87 -7.83 -5.58
CA ASN A 48 12.49 -6.67 -4.97
C ASN A 48 11.96 -5.40 -5.66
N LYS A 49 10.92 -4.79 -5.11
CA LYS A 49 10.31 -3.60 -5.70
C LYS A 49 11.27 -2.41 -5.64
N PRO A 50 11.57 -1.75 -6.76
CA PRO A 50 12.40 -0.55 -6.76
C PRO A 50 11.67 0.65 -6.14
N LYS A 51 12.46 1.66 -5.73
CA LYS A 51 11.95 2.98 -5.35
C LYS A 51 11.25 3.65 -6.55
N GLY A 52 10.20 4.39 -6.30
CA GLY A 52 9.45 5.13 -7.32
C GLY A 52 8.36 4.31 -8.01
N MET A 53 8.33 2.99 -7.86
CA MET A 53 7.30 2.14 -8.44
C MET A 53 6.09 2.01 -7.52
N VAL A 54 4.89 2.30 -8.03
CA VAL A 54 3.62 2.06 -7.36
C VAL A 54 3.23 0.58 -7.53
N VAL A 55 2.65 -0.04 -6.50
CA VAL A 55 2.31 -1.47 -6.56
C VAL A 55 1.14 -1.74 -7.52
N HIS A 56 0.07 -0.96 -7.45
CA HIS A 56 -1.12 -1.15 -8.28
C HIS A 56 -1.68 0.19 -8.76
N PRO A 57 -2.39 0.21 -9.88
CA PRO A 57 -2.95 1.43 -10.44
C PRO A 57 -3.81 2.20 -9.44
N ALA A 58 -3.64 3.50 -9.42
CA ALA A 58 -4.35 4.44 -8.56
C ALA A 58 -4.48 5.79 -9.29
N ALA A 59 -5.29 6.70 -8.74
CA ALA A 59 -5.45 8.04 -9.31
C ALA A 59 -4.09 8.74 -9.52
N GLY A 60 -3.77 9.07 -10.77
CA GLY A 60 -2.50 9.67 -11.18
C GLY A 60 -1.39 8.68 -11.54
N HIS A 61 -1.61 7.36 -11.39
CA HIS A 61 -0.65 6.30 -11.73
C HIS A 61 -1.39 5.09 -12.30
N TYR A 62 -1.79 5.15 -13.58
CA TYR A 62 -2.53 4.07 -14.26
C TYR A 62 -1.62 3.14 -15.06
N SER A 63 -0.36 3.52 -15.27
CA SER A 63 0.68 2.80 -15.99
C SER A 63 1.99 2.79 -15.19
N GLY A 64 2.95 1.97 -15.60
CA GLY A 64 4.26 1.89 -14.93
C GLY A 64 4.20 1.28 -13.53
N THR A 65 3.15 0.55 -13.18
CA THR A 65 3.00 -0.05 -11.86
C THR A 65 3.54 -1.48 -11.82
N LEU A 66 3.75 -2.02 -10.61
CA LEU A 66 4.15 -3.41 -10.45
C LEU A 66 3.12 -4.36 -11.07
N VAL A 67 1.82 -4.05 -10.96
CA VAL A 67 0.76 -4.86 -11.59
C VAL A 67 0.89 -4.90 -13.11
N ASN A 68 1.20 -3.77 -13.77
CA ASN A 68 1.41 -3.76 -15.23
C ASN A 68 2.58 -4.68 -15.62
N ALA A 69 3.68 -4.65 -14.86
CA ALA A 69 4.84 -5.53 -15.09
C ALA A 69 4.51 -7.01 -14.85
N LEU A 70 3.77 -7.30 -13.78
CA LEU A 70 3.34 -8.66 -13.43
C LEU A 70 2.40 -9.26 -14.48
N MET A 71 1.45 -8.48 -14.98
CA MET A 71 0.56 -8.92 -16.07
C MET A 71 1.33 -9.27 -17.33
N TYR A 72 2.42 -8.57 -17.63
CA TYR A 72 3.30 -8.89 -18.75
C TYR A 72 4.10 -10.16 -18.49
N HIS A 73 4.68 -10.31 -17.29
CA HIS A 73 5.55 -11.42 -16.92
C HIS A 73 4.78 -12.74 -16.73
N CYS A 74 3.68 -12.70 -15.98
CA CYS A 74 2.89 -13.88 -15.61
C CYS A 74 1.76 -14.19 -16.59
N GLY A 75 1.37 -13.26 -17.46
CA GLY A 75 0.21 -13.42 -18.34
C GLY A 75 -1.07 -13.66 -17.54
N GLU A 76 -1.71 -14.81 -17.80
CA GLU A 76 -2.94 -15.22 -17.11
C GLU A 76 -2.69 -15.89 -15.73
N ASP A 77 -1.43 -16.19 -15.39
CA ASP A 77 -1.03 -16.85 -14.14
C ASP A 77 -0.94 -15.83 -13.00
N LEU A 78 -2.06 -15.18 -12.67
CA LEU A 78 -2.20 -14.31 -11.48
C LEU A 78 -3.55 -14.57 -10.82
N SER A 79 -3.57 -14.62 -9.48
CA SER A 79 -4.82 -14.76 -8.75
C SER A 79 -5.77 -13.60 -9.04
N GLY A 80 -7.02 -13.93 -9.38
CA GLY A 80 -8.08 -12.97 -9.68
C GLY A 80 -8.87 -12.47 -8.48
N ILE A 81 -8.60 -12.93 -7.27
CA ILE A 81 -9.42 -12.67 -6.05
C ILE A 81 -9.65 -11.16 -5.81
N ASN A 82 -8.63 -10.32 -6.00
CA ASN A 82 -8.74 -8.86 -5.82
C ASN A 82 -9.14 -8.11 -7.10
N GLY A 83 -9.64 -8.85 -8.10
CA GLY A 83 -10.12 -8.29 -9.37
C GLY A 83 -9.02 -7.74 -10.27
N ILE A 84 -9.43 -7.19 -11.40
CA ILE A 84 -8.56 -6.70 -12.50
C ILE A 84 -7.55 -5.66 -12.02
N MET A 85 -7.90 -4.86 -11.02
CA MET A 85 -7.06 -3.77 -10.51
C MET A 85 -5.87 -4.23 -9.67
N ARG A 86 -5.91 -5.45 -9.11
CA ARG A 86 -4.92 -5.95 -8.15
C ARG A 86 -4.69 -7.46 -8.27
N PRO A 87 -4.51 -8.01 -9.47
CA PRO A 87 -4.33 -9.44 -9.62
C PRO A 87 -3.09 -9.89 -8.83
N GLY A 88 -3.25 -10.95 -8.04
CA GLY A 88 -2.18 -11.54 -7.25
C GLY A 88 -1.69 -10.73 -6.04
N ILE A 89 -2.13 -9.49 -5.85
CA ILE A 89 -1.63 -8.59 -4.81
C ILE A 89 -2.30 -8.84 -3.46
N VAL A 90 -1.56 -9.32 -2.48
CA VAL A 90 -2.00 -9.59 -1.10
C VAL A 90 -1.56 -8.52 -0.10
N HIS A 91 -0.50 -7.78 -0.40
CA HIS A 91 -0.01 -6.67 0.41
C HIS A 91 0.67 -5.60 -0.45
N ARG A 92 1.05 -4.49 0.17
CA ARG A 92 1.71 -3.39 -0.53
C ARG A 92 2.74 -2.71 0.36
N ILE A 93 3.74 -2.12 -0.29
CA ILE A 93 4.64 -1.14 0.28
C ILE A 93 4.51 0.18 -0.50
N ASP A 94 4.89 1.29 0.10
CA ASP A 94 4.72 2.61 -0.50
C ASP A 94 5.62 2.82 -1.73
N MET A 95 5.28 3.79 -2.57
CA MET A 95 5.99 4.08 -3.82
C MET A 95 7.51 4.23 -3.61
N ASN A 96 7.91 4.97 -2.58
CA ASN A 96 9.31 5.23 -2.29
C ASN A 96 9.98 4.21 -1.35
N THR A 97 9.26 3.19 -0.92
CA THR A 97 9.81 2.06 -0.16
C THR A 97 10.29 0.98 -1.12
N THR A 98 11.50 0.49 -0.91
CA THR A 98 12.08 -0.64 -1.65
C THR A 98 11.92 -1.93 -0.87
N GLY A 99 12.06 -3.08 -1.54
CA GLY A 99 12.14 -4.37 -0.88
C GLY A 99 11.12 -5.39 -1.35
N SER A 100 11.06 -6.50 -0.62
CA SER A 100 10.35 -7.71 -1.04
C SER A 100 8.82 -7.52 -1.03
N ILE A 101 8.20 -7.84 -2.15
CA ILE A 101 6.76 -8.02 -2.28
C ILE A 101 6.49 -9.44 -2.72
N ILE A 102 5.58 -10.13 -2.01
CA ILE A 102 5.05 -11.41 -2.43
C ILE A 102 3.78 -11.20 -3.25
N VAL A 103 3.68 -11.90 -4.37
CA VAL A 103 2.54 -11.89 -5.28
C VAL A 103 2.10 -13.32 -5.54
N CYS A 104 0.81 -13.55 -5.58
CA CYS A 104 0.23 -14.89 -5.72
C CYS A 104 -0.20 -15.16 -7.15
N LYS A 105 0.29 -16.28 -7.71
CA LYS A 105 0.01 -16.69 -9.09
C LYS A 105 -1.32 -17.43 -9.22
N ASN A 106 -1.88 -17.92 -8.13
CA ASN A 106 -3.18 -18.58 -8.10
C ASN A 106 -3.96 -18.28 -6.83
N ASP A 107 -5.25 -18.61 -6.84
CA ASP A 107 -6.19 -18.30 -5.76
C ASP A 107 -5.91 -19.09 -4.47
N LYS A 108 -5.35 -20.30 -4.58
CA LYS A 108 -4.96 -21.09 -3.42
C LYS A 108 -3.83 -20.42 -2.64
N ALA A 109 -2.78 -20.02 -3.33
CA ALA A 109 -1.67 -19.27 -2.75
C ALA A 109 -2.16 -17.94 -2.17
N HIS A 110 -3.03 -17.23 -2.88
CA HIS A 110 -3.60 -15.97 -2.44
C HIS A 110 -4.30 -16.09 -1.09
N ASN A 111 -5.22 -17.06 -0.96
CA ASN A 111 -5.94 -17.28 0.29
C ASN A 111 -5.00 -17.66 1.43
N CYS A 112 -4.04 -18.56 1.19
CA CYS A 112 -3.06 -18.99 2.18
C CYS A 112 -2.19 -17.81 2.69
N ILE A 113 -1.63 -17.00 1.78
CA ILE A 113 -0.78 -15.85 2.15
C ILE A 113 -1.62 -14.74 2.80
N ALA A 114 -2.84 -14.48 2.31
CA ALA A 114 -3.73 -13.49 2.90
C ALA A 114 -4.11 -13.84 4.35
N GLU A 115 -4.35 -15.12 4.64
CA GLU A 115 -4.61 -15.59 6.00
C GLU A 115 -3.39 -15.43 6.91
N GLN A 116 -2.21 -15.83 6.47
CA GLN A 116 -0.96 -15.63 7.22
C GLN A 116 -0.68 -14.14 7.50
N LEU A 117 -0.99 -13.25 6.55
CA LEU A 117 -0.88 -11.80 6.76
C LEU A 117 -1.89 -11.28 7.77
N LYS A 118 -3.11 -11.83 7.78
CA LYS A 118 -4.19 -11.51 8.72
C LYS A 118 -3.87 -11.97 10.13
N GLU A 119 -3.30 -13.16 10.27
CA GLU A 119 -2.88 -13.74 11.55
C GLU A 119 -1.53 -13.20 12.04
N HIS A 120 -0.89 -12.33 11.25
CA HIS A 120 0.44 -11.77 11.53
C HIS A 120 1.55 -12.84 11.70
N SER A 121 1.37 -14.04 11.12
CA SER A 121 2.36 -15.11 11.14
C SER A 121 3.56 -14.83 10.23
N ILE A 122 3.39 -13.97 9.21
CA ILE A 122 4.48 -13.48 8.37
C ILE A 122 5.16 -12.29 9.06
N THR A 123 6.42 -12.46 9.45
CA THR A 123 7.23 -11.38 10.04
C THR A 123 7.59 -10.34 8.98
N ARG A 124 7.18 -9.10 9.21
CA ARG A 124 7.46 -7.96 8.30
C ARG A 124 8.47 -7.03 8.94
N LYS A 125 9.71 -7.03 8.42
CA LYS A 125 10.80 -6.19 8.89
C LYS A 125 11.15 -5.13 7.84
N TYR A 126 11.39 -3.94 8.32
CA TYR A 126 11.77 -2.77 7.51
C TYR A 126 12.96 -2.08 8.12
N HIS A 127 13.78 -1.49 7.29
CA HIS A 127 14.85 -0.61 7.73
C HIS A 127 14.50 0.82 7.39
N ALA A 128 14.74 1.74 8.33
CA ALA A 128 14.47 3.15 8.15
C ALA A 128 15.58 4.02 8.75
N ILE A 129 15.76 5.21 8.17
CA ILE A 129 16.61 6.25 8.72
C ILE A 129 15.70 7.38 9.20
N CYS A 130 15.72 7.64 10.50
CA CYS A 130 14.95 8.69 11.15
C CYS A 130 15.81 9.91 11.40
N TYR A 131 15.23 11.11 11.28
CA TYR A 131 15.83 12.34 11.76
C TYR A 131 15.92 12.32 13.28
N GLY A 132 17.02 12.88 13.80
CA GLY A 132 17.27 12.93 15.23
C GLY A 132 17.90 11.66 15.79
N VAL A 133 18.28 11.73 17.06
CA VAL A 133 18.91 10.63 17.78
C VAL A 133 17.92 10.04 18.77
N ILE A 134 17.45 8.82 18.47
CA ILE A 134 16.59 8.05 19.36
C ILE A 134 17.43 7.57 20.55
N LYS A 135 17.00 7.85 21.79
CA LYS A 135 17.75 7.54 23.00
C LYS A 135 17.69 6.07 23.37
N ASP A 136 16.49 5.49 23.33
CA ASP A 136 16.24 4.10 23.72
C ASP A 136 16.69 3.16 22.60
N ASP A 137 17.29 2.01 22.95
CA ASP A 137 17.80 1.06 21.98
C ASP A 137 16.69 0.29 21.25
N GLU A 138 15.55 0.13 21.90
CA GLU A 138 14.37 -0.50 21.37
C GLU A 138 13.10 0.10 21.97
N GLY A 139 11.97 -0.11 21.33
CA GLY A 139 10.69 0.36 21.85
C GLY A 139 9.52 -0.02 20.97
N THR A 140 8.32 0.29 21.47
CA THR A 140 7.05 0.04 20.77
C THR A 140 6.30 1.35 20.63
N ILE A 141 5.88 1.66 19.40
CA ILE A 141 5.01 2.77 19.09
C ILE A 141 3.63 2.19 18.84
N ASN A 142 2.67 2.50 19.72
CA ASN A 142 1.25 2.16 19.55
C ASN A 142 0.46 3.46 19.49
N LYS A 143 0.18 3.95 18.27
CA LYS A 143 -0.53 5.20 18.01
C LYS A 143 -1.47 5.03 16.82
N PRO A 144 -2.75 5.44 16.93
CA PRO A 144 -3.70 5.29 15.83
C PRO A 144 -3.33 6.19 14.65
N ILE A 145 -3.27 5.61 13.44
CA ILE A 145 -2.97 6.32 12.21
C ILE A 145 -4.24 6.52 11.39
N GLY A 146 -4.48 7.75 10.96
CA GLY A 146 -5.58 8.16 10.11
C GLY A 146 -5.20 9.26 9.13
N ARG A 147 -6.16 9.72 8.34
CA ARG A 147 -5.94 10.87 7.47
C ARG A 147 -5.60 12.12 8.27
N HIS A 148 -4.61 12.87 7.79
CA HIS A 148 -4.27 14.16 8.39
C HIS A 148 -5.51 15.09 8.34
N PRO A 149 -5.83 15.83 9.42
CA PRO A 149 -7.07 16.59 9.52
C PRO A 149 -7.21 17.69 8.45
N THR A 150 -6.14 18.29 8.00
CA THR A 150 -6.13 19.38 7.02
C THR A 150 -5.51 19.00 5.66
N ASP A 151 -4.48 18.17 5.64
CA ASP A 151 -3.83 17.71 4.40
C ASP A 151 -4.25 16.27 4.08
N ARG A 152 -5.28 16.11 3.25
CA ARG A 152 -5.84 14.80 2.90
C ARG A 152 -4.87 13.86 2.15
N LYS A 153 -3.74 14.34 1.66
CA LYS A 153 -2.70 13.52 1.01
C LYS A 153 -1.79 12.85 2.03
N LYS A 154 -1.74 13.33 3.27
CA LYS A 154 -0.90 12.81 4.35
C LYS A 154 -1.66 11.91 5.32
N MET A 155 -0.91 11.05 5.98
CA MET A 155 -1.34 10.32 7.16
C MET A 155 -0.72 10.97 8.39
N ALA A 156 -1.39 10.83 9.54
CA ALA A 156 -0.92 11.35 10.83
C ALA A 156 -1.47 10.48 11.97
N VAL A 157 -0.90 10.65 13.15
CA VAL A 157 -1.52 10.17 14.37
C VAL A 157 -2.87 10.90 14.54
N ASN A 158 -3.95 10.14 14.65
CA ASN A 158 -5.31 10.66 14.69
C ASN A 158 -6.13 9.87 15.71
N GLU A 159 -6.18 10.39 16.93
CA GLU A 159 -6.86 9.75 18.07
C GLU A 159 -8.38 9.61 17.88
N LYS A 160 -9.00 10.44 17.01
CA LYS A 160 -10.46 10.42 16.80
C LYS A 160 -10.90 9.40 15.75
N ASN A 161 -10.17 9.33 14.64
CA ASN A 161 -10.58 8.55 13.46
C ASN A 161 -9.43 7.66 12.91
N GLY A 162 -8.35 7.53 13.66
CA GLY A 162 -7.24 6.65 13.30
C GLY A 162 -7.57 5.20 13.58
N LYS A 163 -6.91 4.31 12.83
CA LYS A 163 -6.90 2.88 13.08
C LYS A 163 -5.66 2.52 13.86
N GLU A 164 -5.77 1.62 14.82
CA GLU A 164 -4.64 1.12 15.59
C GLU A 164 -3.45 0.78 14.70
N ALA A 165 -2.26 1.23 15.12
CA ALA A 165 -1.01 0.99 14.40
C ALA A 165 0.12 0.73 15.40
N ILE A 166 0.69 -0.48 15.34
CA ILE A 166 1.72 -0.95 16.25
C ILE A 166 2.99 -1.25 15.46
N THR A 167 4.08 -0.59 15.87
CA THR A 167 5.42 -0.77 15.31
C THR A 167 6.42 -0.97 16.43
N HIS A 168 7.14 -2.09 16.42
CA HIS A 168 8.32 -2.30 17.26
C HIS A 168 9.53 -1.80 16.52
N TYR A 169 10.44 -1.10 17.20
CA TYR A 169 11.70 -0.67 16.60
C TYR A 169 12.90 -1.15 17.43
N LYS A 170 14.01 -1.34 16.73
CA LYS A 170 15.32 -1.58 17.32
C LYS A 170 16.34 -0.66 16.63
N VAL A 171 17.11 0.06 17.45
CA VAL A 171 18.18 0.91 16.94
C VAL A 171 19.36 0.03 16.49
N LEU A 172 19.72 0.16 15.23
CA LEU A 172 20.86 -0.52 14.65
C LEU A 172 22.13 0.34 14.72
N LYS A 173 21.98 1.66 14.46
CA LYS A 173 23.11 2.59 14.53
C LYS A 173 22.61 4.02 14.76
N ARG A 174 23.36 4.80 15.57
CA ARG A 174 23.17 6.22 15.78
C ARG A 174 24.24 7.00 15.04
N PHE A 175 23.82 8.08 14.41
CA PHE A 175 24.68 9.08 13.75
C PHE A 175 24.48 10.43 14.44
N GLN A 176 25.24 11.43 14.05
CA GLN A 176 25.16 12.76 14.68
C GLN A 176 23.73 13.34 14.68
N ASN A 177 23.01 13.23 13.58
CA ASN A 177 21.66 13.80 13.39
C ASN A 177 20.60 12.81 12.94
N TYR A 178 20.92 11.51 12.91
CA TYR A 178 20.05 10.46 12.37
C TYR A 178 20.17 9.18 13.18
N THR A 179 19.13 8.38 13.14
CA THR A 179 19.14 7.04 13.70
C THR A 179 18.70 6.03 12.64
N TYR A 180 19.50 4.98 12.44
CA TYR A 180 19.16 3.83 11.62
C TYR A 180 18.49 2.76 12.48
N ILE A 181 17.29 2.36 12.09
CA ILE A 181 16.46 1.45 12.86
C ILE A 181 15.96 0.29 12.01
N GLU A 182 15.74 -0.86 12.65
CA GLU A 182 14.88 -1.93 12.15
C GLU A 182 13.48 -1.72 12.75
N CYS A 183 12.44 -1.82 11.94
CA CYS A 183 11.05 -1.78 12.36
C CYS A 183 10.39 -3.13 12.09
N GLN A 184 9.69 -3.69 13.07
CA GLN A 184 8.82 -4.84 12.91
C GLN A 184 7.37 -4.42 13.10
N LEU A 185 6.53 -4.73 12.12
CA LEU A 185 5.13 -4.30 12.10
C LEU A 185 4.19 -5.40 12.58
N GLU A 186 3.31 -5.10 13.54
CA GLU A 186 2.10 -5.88 13.80
C GLU A 186 0.98 -5.49 12.85
N THR A 187 0.81 -4.21 12.58
CA THR A 187 -0.21 -3.65 11.68
C THR A 187 0.44 -3.11 10.40
N GLY A 188 -0.34 -2.90 9.33
CA GLY A 188 0.16 -2.36 8.05
C GLY A 188 -0.67 -1.17 7.57
N ARG A 189 -0.59 -0.02 8.27
CA ARG A 189 -1.32 1.19 7.85
C ARG A 189 -0.51 1.95 6.80
N THR A 190 -1.19 2.71 5.97
CA THR A 190 -0.55 3.58 4.98
C THR A 190 0.37 4.58 5.69
N HIS A 191 1.62 4.69 5.26
CA HIS A 191 2.67 5.56 5.83
C HIS A 191 2.92 5.30 7.33
N GLN A 192 2.88 4.03 7.76
CA GLN A 192 3.04 3.69 9.17
C GLN A 192 4.47 3.87 9.67
N ILE A 193 5.47 3.66 8.80
CA ILE A 193 6.91 3.84 9.09
C ILE A 193 7.36 5.21 8.65
#